data_86f6083575363043514e7105f880b2ce
#
_entry.id   86f6083575363043514e7105f880b2ce
#
_cell.length_a   1.000
_cell.length_b   1.000
_cell.length_c   1.000
_cell.angle_alpha   90.00
_cell.angle_beta   90.00
_cell.angle_gamma   90.00
#
_symmetry.space_group_name_H-M   'P 1'
#
loop_
_entity.id
_entity.type
_entity.pdbx_description
1 polymer ?
#
loop_
_entity_poly.entity_id
_entity_poly.type
_entity_poly.pdbx_seq_one_letter_code
_entity_poly.pdbx_strand_id
1 'polypeptide(L)'
;GAAGGYMDRYGYPYCRGRVLHVVEKDAGQYDTPADLLWATGACLFVRTATYKEVGGLDAGFFAHQEEIDLCWRLRSRGYRLVCTPSSVVYHVGGATLNVESPRKTFLNFRNNLLMLYKNLPEKDLKHVMHARFWLDYIAAAKFLLTGHYPNARAVYEARKAFHELKPSYEPVRRENLAKTKLSGIPEL
;
A
#
# COMPACT_ATOMS: atom_id res chain seq x y z
N GLY A 1 -1.78 -16.57 8.03
CA GLY A 1 -0.72 -15.58 8.16
C GLY A 1 -0.56 -14.71 6.94
N ALA A 2 0.44 -13.84 6.93
CA ALA A 2 0.79 -13.07 5.75
C ALA A 2 2.15 -13.56 5.24
N ALA A 3 2.17 -14.09 4.00
CA ALA A 3 3.37 -14.61 3.35
C ALA A 3 3.91 -13.64 2.28
N GLY A 4 3.81 -12.34 2.55
CA GLY A 4 4.13 -11.26 1.62
C GLY A 4 2.89 -10.64 0.97
N GLY A 5 3.08 -9.67 0.11
CA GLY A 5 1.99 -8.91 -0.46
C GLY A 5 2.12 -8.62 -1.94
N TYR A 6 0.96 -8.45 -2.54
CA TYR A 6 0.73 -8.10 -3.93
C TYR A 6 -0.19 -6.87 -4.02
N MET A 7 -0.45 -6.42 -5.22
CA MET A 7 -1.32 -5.28 -5.48
C MET A 7 -2.13 -5.55 -6.73
N ASP A 8 -3.40 -5.16 -6.73
CA ASP A 8 -4.19 -5.23 -7.94
C ASP A 8 -3.90 -4.05 -8.90
N ARG A 9 -4.44 -4.11 -10.10
CA ARG A 9 -4.25 -3.07 -11.14
C ARG A 9 -4.79 -1.69 -10.76
N TYR A 10 -5.56 -1.57 -9.69
CA TYR A 10 -6.08 -0.31 -9.17
C TYR A 10 -5.34 0.16 -7.92
N GLY A 11 -4.28 -0.56 -7.51
CA GLY A 11 -3.44 -0.19 -6.39
C GLY A 11 -3.98 -0.59 -5.02
N TYR A 12 -4.91 -1.55 -4.95
CA TYR A 12 -5.32 -2.13 -3.68
C TYR A 12 -4.35 -3.23 -3.26
N PRO A 13 -3.65 -3.07 -2.12
CA PRO A 13 -2.75 -4.10 -1.64
C PRO A 13 -3.53 -5.27 -1.03
N TYR A 14 -3.05 -6.47 -1.25
CA TYR A 14 -3.53 -7.69 -0.61
C TYR A 14 -2.38 -8.61 -0.22
N CYS A 15 -2.61 -9.50 0.75
CA CYS A 15 -1.59 -10.43 1.21
C CYS A 15 -1.67 -11.76 0.46
N ARG A 16 -0.52 -12.35 0.17
CA ARG A 16 -0.40 -13.74 -0.24
C ARG A 16 -0.99 -14.61 0.88
N GLY A 17 -1.99 -15.43 0.56
CA GLY A 17 -2.74 -16.26 1.51
C GLY A 17 -3.83 -15.54 2.31
N ARG A 18 -4.08 -14.25 2.04
CA ARG A 18 -5.19 -13.52 2.67
C ARG A 18 -5.72 -12.39 1.77
N VAL A 19 -6.99 -12.48 1.42
CA VAL A 19 -7.69 -11.42 0.68
C VAL A 19 -8.88 -10.95 1.53
N LEU A 20 -8.89 -9.69 1.91
CA LEU A 20 -9.85 -9.13 2.86
C LEU A 20 -9.88 -9.93 4.18
N HIS A 21 -11.01 -10.55 4.51
CA HIS A 21 -11.20 -11.39 5.71
C HIS A 21 -11.10 -12.90 5.42
N VAL A 22 -10.89 -13.26 4.16
CA VAL A 22 -10.66 -14.67 3.79
C VAL A 22 -9.19 -14.98 3.98
N VAL A 23 -8.91 -15.88 4.92
CA VAL A 23 -7.56 -16.38 5.21
C VAL A 23 -7.47 -17.80 4.70
N GLU A 24 -6.56 -18.05 3.79
CA GLU A 24 -6.28 -19.39 3.28
C GLU A 24 -5.59 -20.24 4.36
N LYS A 25 -6.01 -21.49 4.49
CA LYS A 25 -5.35 -22.43 5.41
C LYS A 25 -3.97 -22.75 4.86
N ASP A 26 -2.95 -22.54 5.67
CA ASP A 26 -1.59 -22.94 5.34
C ASP A 26 -1.44 -24.46 5.44
N ALA A 27 -1.09 -25.09 4.32
CA ALA A 27 -0.82 -26.50 4.19
C ALA A 27 0.58 -26.78 3.57
N GLY A 28 1.52 -25.82 3.74
CA GLY A 28 2.86 -25.87 3.16
C GLY A 28 3.01 -25.19 1.80
N GLN A 29 1.93 -24.65 1.22
CA GLN A 29 1.97 -23.98 -0.09
C GLN A 29 2.78 -22.68 -0.06
N TYR A 30 3.16 -22.18 1.12
CA TYR A 30 3.97 -20.96 1.30
C TYR A 30 5.39 -21.23 1.77
N ASP A 31 5.83 -22.49 1.84
CA ASP A 31 7.14 -22.89 2.36
C ASP A 31 8.30 -22.66 1.39
N THR A 32 8.01 -22.16 0.18
CA THR A 32 9.04 -21.81 -0.81
C THR A 32 9.24 -20.29 -0.90
N PRO A 33 10.49 -19.82 -1.07
CA PRO A 33 10.74 -18.41 -1.33
C PRO A 33 9.94 -17.90 -2.52
N ALA A 34 9.45 -16.65 -2.41
CA ALA A 34 8.67 -16.03 -3.47
C ALA A 34 9.06 -14.55 -3.63
N ASP A 35 9.05 -14.09 -4.88
CA ASP A 35 9.13 -12.66 -5.18
C ASP A 35 7.84 -11.96 -4.74
N LEU A 36 8.01 -10.80 -4.15
CA LEU A 36 6.93 -9.99 -3.59
C LEU A 36 6.87 -8.62 -4.24
N LEU A 37 5.68 -8.02 -4.19
CA LEU A 37 5.53 -6.62 -4.47
C LEU A 37 5.82 -5.76 -3.26
N TRP A 38 5.33 -6.18 -2.09
CA TRP A 38 5.57 -5.49 -0.84
C TRP A 38 5.70 -6.48 0.33
N ALA A 39 6.40 -6.04 1.36
CA ALA A 39 6.53 -6.74 2.63
C ALA A 39 5.94 -5.89 3.75
N THR A 40 5.36 -6.55 4.75
CA THR A 40 4.79 -5.85 5.91
C THR A 40 5.87 -5.19 6.77
N GLY A 41 5.60 -4.01 7.30
CA GLY A 41 6.47 -3.33 8.26
C GLY A 41 6.76 -4.12 9.54
N ALA A 42 5.94 -5.15 9.83
CA ALA A 42 6.19 -6.04 10.98
C ALA A 42 7.45 -6.91 10.83
N CYS A 43 7.88 -7.18 9.58
CA CYS A 43 9.08 -7.99 9.31
C CYS A 43 9.65 -7.63 7.93
N LEU A 44 10.21 -6.44 7.82
CA LEU A 44 10.90 -5.96 6.62
C LEU A 44 12.38 -5.77 6.90
N PHE A 45 13.23 -6.53 6.23
CA PHE A 45 14.68 -6.35 6.24
C PHE A 45 15.13 -5.69 4.94
N VAL A 46 15.85 -4.59 5.04
CA VAL A 46 16.39 -3.86 3.90
C VAL A 46 17.82 -3.38 4.20
N ARG A 47 18.69 -3.43 3.21
CA ARG A 47 20.03 -2.87 3.37
C ARG A 47 19.95 -1.38 3.65
N THR A 48 20.66 -0.90 4.67
CA THR A 48 20.63 0.51 5.09
C THR A 48 21.00 1.46 3.94
N ALA A 49 21.99 1.12 3.12
CA ALA A 49 22.35 1.92 1.96
C ALA A 49 21.19 2.04 0.96
N THR A 50 20.53 0.92 0.62
CA THR A 50 19.39 0.89 -0.29
C THR A 50 18.18 1.63 0.30
N TYR A 51 17.92 1.47 1.60
CA TYR A 51 16.86 2.22 2.30
C TYR A 51 17.06 3.74 2.17
N LYS A 52 18.30 4.20 2.40
CA LYS A 52 18.65 5.63 2.27
C LYS A 52 18.57 6.11 0.82
N GLU A 53 19.06 5.31 -0.14
CA GLU A 53 19.03 5.61 -1.57
C GLU A 53 17.62 5.87 -2.08
N VAL A 54 16.65 5.06 -1.63
CA VAL A 54 15.24 5.24 -2.04
C VAL A 54 14.50 6.28 -1.21
N GLY A 55 15.12 6.92 -0.22
CA GLY A 55 14.56 7.98 0.59
C GLY A 55 13.79 7.52 1.84
N GLY A 56 13.92 6.24 2.24
CA GLY A 56 13.31 5.73 3.46
C GLY A 56 11.78 5.69 3.45
N LEU A 57 11.17 5.62 4.63
CA LEU A 57 9.72 5.74 4.80
C LEU A 57 9.28 7.20 4.67
N ASP A 58 8.12 7.43 4.06
CA ASP A 58 7.54 8.76 3.92
C ASP A 58 6.83 9.16 5.22
N ALA A 59 7.43 10.11 5.95
CA ALA A 59 6.89 10.60 7.23
C ALA A 59 5.48 11.22 7.09
N GLY A 60 5.11 11.73 5.91
CA GLY A 60 3.77 12.27 5.65
C GLY A 60 2.65 11.24 5.70
N PHE A 61 3.00 9.95 5.61
CA PHE A 61 2.01 8.87 5.74
C PHE A 61 1.61 8.63 7.20
N PHE A 62 2.49 8.89 8.15
CA PHE A 62 2.32 8.63 9.58
C PHE A 62 2.21 7.13 9.90
N ALA A 63 1.22 6.43 9.37
CA ALA A 63 1.00 4.99 9.50
C ALA A 63 0.13 4.48 8.36
N HIS A 64 0.30 3.21 7.99
CA HIS A 64 -0.34 2.49 6.88
C HIS A 64 0.08 2.95 5.50
N GLN A 65 0.46 2.00 4.65
CA GLN A 65 0.93 2.15 3.27
C GLN A 65 2.37 2.70 3.13
N GLU A 66 3.02 3.16 4.20
CA GLU A 66 4.39 3.68 4.14
C GLU A 66 5.41 2.61 3.74
N GLU A 67 5.24 1.40 4.24
CA GLU A 67 6.07 0.25 3.88
C GLU A 67 5.78 -0.23 2.46
N ILE A 68 4.53 -0.13 2.02
CA ILE A 68 4.13 -0.51 0.66
C ILE A 68 4.70 0.49 -0.35
N ASP A 69 4.64 1.79 -0.05
CA ASP A 69 5.26 2.85 -0.84
C ASP A 69 6.79 2.68 -0.93
N LEU A 70 7.44 2.35 0.18
CA LEU A 70 8.87 2.04 0.19
C LEU A 70 9.19 0.85 -0.73
N CYS A 71 8.42 -0.24 -0.60
CA CYS A 71 8.58 -1.44 -1.42
C CYS A 71 8.36 -1.13 -2.91
N TRP A 72 7.38 -0.31 -3.26
CA TRP A 72 7.16 0.13 -4.63
C TRP A 72 8.37 0.88 -5.18
N ARG A 73 8.91 1.84 -4.43
CA ARG A 73 10.11 2.59 -4.84
C ARG A 73 11.33 1.68 -5.00
N LEU A 74 11.50 0.68 -4.15
CA LEU A 74 12.54 -0.35 -4.29
C LEU A 74 12.36 -1.14 -5.60
N ARG A 75 11.15 -1.67 -5.84
CA ARG A 75 10.83 -2.43 -7.05
C ARG A 75 11.02 -1.60 -8.32
N SER A 76 10.49 -0.38 -8.34
CA SER A 76 10.61 0.50 -9.51
C SER A 76 12.06 0.84 -9.86
N ARG A 77 12.98 0.78 -8.91
CA ARG A 77 14.44 0.95 -9.11
C ARG A 77 15.18 -0.34 -9.43
N GLY A 78 14.47 -1.46 -9.58
CA GLY A 78 15.00 -2.76 -9.98
C GLY A 78 15.47 -3.65 -8.84
N TYR A 79 15.18 -3.31 -7.59
CA TYR A 79 15.45 -4.20 -6.46
C TYR A 79 14.39 -5.29 -6.37
N ARG A 80 14.80 -6.49 -5.97
CA ARG A 80 13.91 -7.61 -5.69
C ARG A 80 13.52 -7.61 -4.21
N LEU A 81 12.26 -7.91 -3.94
CA LEU A 81 11.75 -8.23 -2.61
C LEU A 81 11.40 -9.72 -2.57
N VAL A 82 11.90 -10.42 -1.58
CA VAL A 82 11.74 -11.88 -1.49
C VAL A 82 11.20 -12.25 -0.11
N CYS A 83 10.18 -13.08 -0.07
CA CYS A 83 9.75 -13.76 1.15
C CYS A 83 10.67 -14.96 1.42
N THR A 84 11.16 -15.05 2.67
CA THR A 84 11.96 -16.17 3.14
C THR A 84 11.16 -16.94 4.19
N PRO A 85 10.46 -18.04 3.84
CA PRO A 85 9.50 -18.71 4.71
C PRO A 85 10.14 -19.35 5.95
N SER A 86 11.44 -19.69 5.89
CA SER A 86 12.19 -20.21 7.05
C SER A 86 12.36 -19.18 8.18
N SER A 87 12.10 -17.90 7.92
CA SER A 87 12.12 -16.84 8.93
C SER A 87 10.69 -16.47 9.33
N VAL A 88 10.25 -16.92 10.49
CA VAL A 88 8.88 -16.70 10.99
C VAL A 88 8.89 -15.66 12.09
N VAL A 89 8.00 -14.68 11.99
CA VAL A 89 7.79 -13.64 13.00
C VAL A 89 6.33 -13.64 13.46
N TYR A 90 6.13 -13.63 14.76
CA TYR A 90 4.81 -13.48 15.36
C TYR A 90 4.51 -12.02 15.61
N HIS A 91 3.40 -11.54 15.07
CA HIS A 91 3.00 -10.15 15.16
C HIS A 91 1.60 -10.00 15.74
N VAL A 92 1.47 -9.18 16.79
CA VAL A 92 0.17 -8.83 17.37
C VAL A 92 -0.47 -7.75 16.52
N GLY A 93 -1.37 -8.15 15.63
CA GLY A 93 -2.11 -7.22 14.77
C GLY A 93 -3.06 -6.32 15.56
N GLY A 94 -3.16 -5.04 15.18
CA GLY A 94 -4.13 -4.11 15.78
C GLY A 94 -3.71 -3.47 17.10
N ALA A 95 -2.47 -3.66 17.56
CA ALA A 95 -1.97 -3.09 18.82
C ALA A 95 -1.95 -1.55 18.83
N THR A 96 -1.80 -0.92 17.66
CA THR A 96 -1.69 0.55 17.55
C THR A 96 -3.01 1.22 17.18
N LEU A 97 -3.80 0.61 16.30
CA LEU A 97 -5.09 1.13 15.85
C LEU A 97 -6.10 -0.01 15.69
N ASN A 98 -7.27 0.14 16.30
CA ASN A 98 -8.36 -0.83 16.17
C ASN A 98 -8.71 -1.00 14.67
N VAL A 99 -9.01 -2.26 14.27
CA VAL A 99 -9.27 -2.65 12.88
C VAL A 99 -10.39 -1.82 12.23
N GLU A 100 -11.41 -1.45 12.99
CA GLU A 100 -12.58 -0.69 12.53
C GLU A 100 -12.48 0.83 12.75
N SER A 101 -11.34 1.33 13.21
CA SER A 101 -11.16 2.75 13.49
C SER A 101 -11.34 3.62 12.22
N PRO A 102 -12.19 4.68 12.27
CA PRO A 102 -12.31 5.65 11.18
C PRO A 102 -10.98 6.31 10.82
N ARG A 103 -10.09 6.52 11.81
CA ARG A 103 -8.74 7.03 11.58
C ARG A 103 -7.92 6.09 10.71
N LYS A 104 -8.02 4.78 10.94
CA LYS A 104 -7.35 3.76 10.10
C LYS A 104 -7.91 3.78 8.68
N THR A 105 -9.23 3.86 8.53
CA THR A 105 -9.87 4.02 7.22
C THR A 105 -9.36 5.26 6.51
N PHE A 106 -9.35 6.42 7.17
CA PHE A 106 -8.82 7.66 6.62
C PHE A 106 -7.38 7.51 6.12
N LEU A 107 -6.48 6.99 6.96
CA LEU A 107 -5.06 6.82 6.61
C LEU A 107 -4.88 5.86 5.43
N ASN A 108 -5.59 4.74 5.43
CA ASN A 108 -5.50 3.77 4.33
C ASN A 108 -5.92 4.38 2.99
N PHE A 109 -7.04 5.09 2.93
CA PHE A 109 -7.52 5.70 1.68
C PHE A 109 -6.64 6.87 1.23
N ARG A 110 -6.29 7.79 2.14
CA ARG A 110 -5.43 8.94 1.83
C ARG A 110 -4.05 8.50 1.35
N ASN A 111 -3.40 7.65 2.12
CA ASN A 111 -2.02 7.24 1.86
C ASN A 111 -1.94 6.38 0.60
N ASN A 112 -2.93 5.51 0.35
CA ASN A 112 -2.96 4.74 -0.88
C ASN A 112 -3.09 5.65 -2.12
N LEU A 113 -3.95 6.68 -2.08
CA LEU A 113 -4.04 7.67 -3.17
C LEU A 113 -2.73 8.46 -3.37
N LEU A 114 -2.06 8.84 -2.27
CA LEU A 114 -0.76 9.51 -2.34
C LEU A 114 0.31 8.58 -2.91
N MET A 115 0.34 7.31 -2.49
CA MET A 115 1.25 6.29 -3.01
C MET A 115 1.07 6.11 -4.53
N LEU A 116 -0.17 5.97 -5.00
CA LEU A 116 -0.49 5.88 -6.43
C LEU A 116 -0.01 7.13 -7.18
N TYR A 117 -0.32 8.31 -6.65
CA TYR A 117 0.10 9.56 -7.25
C TYR A 117 1.62 9.70 -7.36
N LYS A 118 2.35 9.32 -6.30
CA LYS A 118 3.81 9.39 -6.25
C LYS A 118 4.52 8.48 -7.26
N ASN A 119 3.95 7.31 -7.55
CA ASN A 119 4.68 6.22 -8.18
C ASN A 119 4.14 5.80 -9.54
N LEU A 120 2.85 6.05 -9.85
CA LEU A 120 2.29 5.68 -11.15
C LEU A 120 2.79 6.61 -12.28
N PRO A 121 3.20 6.04 -13.44
CA PRO A 121 3.49 6.82 -14.63
C PRO A 121 2.25 7.57 -15.13
N GLU A 122 2.44 8.65 -15.86
CA GLU A 122 1.37 9.54 -16.31
C GLU A 122 0.32 8.80 -17.16
N LYS A 123 0.77 7.88 -18.01
CA LYS A 123 -0.11 7.07 -18.88
C LYS A 123 -1.14 6.26 -18.08
N ASP A 124 -0.79 5.78 -16.89
CA ASP A 124 -1.63 4.91 -16.05
C ASP A 124 -2.39 5.70 -14.98
N LEU A 125 -1.80 6.82 -14.51
CA LEU A 125 -2.31 7.59 -13.39
C LEU A 125 -3.76 8.04 -13.59
N LYS A 126 -4.07 8.64 -14.74
CA LYS A 126 -5.41 9.17 -15.02
C LYS A 126 -6.47 8.08 -14.98
N HIS A 127 -6.19 6.94 -15.60
CA HIS A 127 -7.11 5.80 -15.64
C HIS A 127 -7.32 5.20 -14.23
N VAL A 128 -6.23 4.92 -13.52
CA VAL A 128 -6.30 4.35 -12.17
C VAL A 128 -7.02 5.29 -11.20
N MET A 129 -6.69 6.59 -11.21
CA MET A 129 -7.33 7.56 -10.31
C MET A 129 -8.81 7.77 -10.62
N HIS A 130 -9.23 7.63 -11.90
CA HIS A 130 -10.64 7.66 -12.27
C HIS A 130 -11.37 6.41 -11.73
N ALA A 131 -10.81 5.22 -11.92
CA ALA A 131 -11.39 3.99 -11.37
C ALA A 131 -11.48 4.06 -9.84
N ARG A 132 -10.42 4.55 -9.17
CA ARG A 132 -10.38 4.73 -7.71
C ARG A 132 -11.41 5.74 -7.21
N PHE A 133 -11.76 6.74 -8.01
CA PHE A 133 -12.85 7.65 -7.65
C PHE A 133 -14.15 6.86 -7.40
N TRP A 134 -14.54 6.01 -8.33
CA TRP A 134 -15.77 5.23 -8.19
C TRP A 134 -15.66 4.14 -7.13
N LEU A 135 -14.57 3.41 -7.09
CA LEU A 135 -14.35 2.31 -6.14
C LEU A 135 -14.32 2.80 -4.69
N ASP A 136 -13.68 3.94 -4.43
CA ASP A 136 -13.63 4.52 -3.08
C ASP A 136 -15.02 4.97 -2.61
N TYR A 137 -15.85 5.56 -3.51
CA TYR A 137 -17.22 5.93 -3.16
C TYR A 137 -18.17 4.73 -3.03
N ILE A 138 -17.93 3.64 -3.78
CA ILE A 138 -18.63 2.37 -3.55
C ILE A 138 -18.29 1.82 -2.15
N ALA A 139 -17.02 1.90 -1.74
CA ALA A 139 -16.61 1.51 -0.38
C ALA A 139 -17.28 2.41 0.69
N ALA A 140 -17.37 3.72 0.45
CA ALA A 140 -18.07 4.64 1.35
C ALA A 140 -19.59 4.31 1.43
N ALA A 141 -20.23 4.02 0.31
CA ALA A 141 -21.63 3.60 0.27
C ALA A 141 -21.87 2.29 1.05
N LYS A 142 -20.96 1.31 0.92
CA LYS A 142 -20.98 0.09 1.74
C LYS A 142 -20.94 0.43 3.24
N PHE A 143 -20.05 1.32 3.67
CA PHE A 143 -19.99 1.75 5.07
C PHE A 143 -21.32 2.40 5.53
N LEU A 144 -21.93 3.24 4.69
CA LEU A 144 -23.24 3.83 5.00
C LEU A 144 -24.32 2.76 5.18
N LEU A 145 -24.41 1.81 4.23
CA LEU A 145 -25.41 0.74 4.25
C LEU A 145 -25.25 -0.23 5.44
N THR A 146 -24.01 -0.35 5.96
CA THR A 146 -23.70 -1.20 7.12
C THR A 146 -23.68 -0.44 8.45
N GLY A 147 -24.11 0.83 8.48
CA GLY A 147 -24.19 1.63 9.71
C GLY A 147 -22.84 2.21 10.19
N HIS A 148 -21.75 2.06 9.42
CA HIS A 148 -20.42 2.56 9.78
C HIS A 148 -20.22 4.00 9.27
N TYR A 149 -21.12 4.91 9.62
CA TYR A 149 -21.12 6.31 9.16
C TYR A 149 -19.77 7.05 9.35
N PRO A 150 -19.03 6.89 10.50
CA PRO A 150 -17.73 7.53 10.67
C PRO A 150 -16.69 7.06 9.66
N ASN A 151 -16.74 5.80 9.23
CA ASN A 151 -15.83 5.25 8.22
C ASN A 151 -16.18 5.77 6.81
N ALA A 152 -17.47 5.91 6.48
CA ALA A 152 -17.89 6.53 5.23
C ALA A 152 -17.40 7.99 5.14
N ARG A 153 -17.55 8.77 6.21
CA ARG A 153 -17.00 10.11 6.32
C ARG A 153 -15.48 10.12 6.19
N ALA A 154 -14.79 9.17 6.80
CA ALA A 154 -13.33 9.05 6.73
C ALA A 154 -12.83 8.84 5.29
N VAL A 155 -13.56 8.09 4.44
CA VAL A 155 -13.22 7.96 3.01
C VAL A 155 -13.32 9.30 2.29
N TYR A 156 -14.38 10.07 2.52
CA TYR A 156 -14.55 11.40 1.92
C TYR A 156 -13.44 12.36 2.35
N GLU A 157 -13.17 12.45 3.67
CA GLU A 157 -12.11 13.29 4.23
C GLU A 157 -10.72 12.88 3.72
N ALA A 158 -10.48 11.58 3.54
CA ALA A 158 -9.24 11.05 2.97
C ALA A 158 -9.01 11.56 1.54
N ARG A 159 -10.05 11.55 0.71
CA ARG A 159 -9.98 12.07 -0.67
C ARG A 159 -9.77 13.58 -0.70
N LYS A 160 -10.44 14.31 0.19
CA LYS A 160 -10.24 15.74 0.36
C LYS A 160 -8.80 16.05 0.74
N ALA A 161 -8.28 15.40 1.79
CA ALA A 161 -6.90 15.56 2.23
C ALA A 161 -5.88 15.16 1.14
N PHE A 162 -6.16 14.14 0.35
CA PHE A 162 -5.34 13.81 -0.82
C PHE A 162 -5.26 14.97 -1.81
N HIS A 163 -6.38 15.61 -2.15
CA HIS A 163 -6.39 16.75 -3.08
C HIS A 163 -5.64 17.97 -2.53
N GLU A 164 -5.73 18.22 -1.23
CA GLU A 164 -5.00 19.28 -0.53
C GLU A 164 -3.49 19.04 -0.51
N LEU A 165 -3.08 17.79 -0.27
CA LEU A 165 -1.67 17.39 -0.18
C LEU A 165 -1.01 17.18 -1.55
N LYS A 166 -1.78 16.83 -2.58
CA LYS A 166 -1.27 16.52 -3.91
C LYS A 166 -0.23 17.49 -4.45
N PRO A 167 -0.41 18.84 -4.35
CA PRO A 167 0.59 19.77 -4.87
C PRO A 167 1.96 19.66 -4.18
N SER A 168 1.99 19.38 -2.86
CA SER A 168 3.24 19.22 -2.12
C SER A 168 3.99 17.93 -2.49
N TYR A 169 3.28 16.93 -3.04
CA TYR A 169 3.86 15.67 -3.50
C TYR A 169 4.34 15.69 -4.96
N GLU A 170 4.09 16.75 -5.71
CA GLU A 170 4.52 16.86 -7.11
C GLU A 170 6.07 16.78 -7.29
N PRO A 171 6.90 17.44 -6.47
CA PRO A 171 8.35 17.27 -6.56
C PRO A 171 8.81 15.84 -6.30
N VAL A 172 8.21 15.18 -5.28
CA VAL A 172 8.51 13.79 -4.94
C VAL A 172 8.11 12.83 -6.08
N ARG A 173 6.94 13.07 -6.71
CA ARG A 173 6.51 12.34 -7.89
C ARG A 173 7.53 12.44 -9.02
N ARG A 174 7.94 13.65 -9.38
CA ARG A 174 8.94 13.87 -10.45
C ARG A 174 10.24 13.14 -10.17
N GLU A 175 10.73 13.21 -8.94
CA GLU A 175 11.94 12.51 -8.52
C GLU A 175 11.79 10.99 -8.63
N ASN A 176 10.68 10.43 -8.13
CA ASN A 176 10.43 8.99 -8.20
C ASN A 176 10.37 8.51 -9.65
N LEU A 177 9.62 9.19 -10.51
CA LEU A 177 9.50 8.82 -11.91
C LEU A 177 10.82 8.93 -12.68
N ALA A 178 11.62 9.95 -12.40
CA ALA A 178 12.96 10.11 -13.01
C ALA A 178 13.92 8.97 -12.65
N LYS A 179 13.77 8.37 -11.45
CA LYS A 179 14.59 7.26 -10.97
C LYS A 179 14.01 5.87 -11.27
N THR A 180 12.81 5.81 -11.86
CA THR A 180 12.10 4.56 -12.16
C THR A 180 12.78 3.85 -13.34
N LYS A 181 13.16 2.59 -13.14
CA LYS A 181 13.64 1.66 -14.17
C LYS A 181 12.53 0.74 -14.68
N LEU A 182 11.61 0.38 -13.80
CA LEU A 182 10.45 -0.47 -14.10
C LEU A 182 9.18 0.33 -13.83
N SER A 183 8.43 0.67 -14.89
CA SER A 183 7.26 1.55 -14.80
C SER A 183 5.96 0.76 -14.62
N GLY A 184 4.96 1.40 -14.00
CA GLY A 184 3.65 0.84 -13.73
C GLY A 184 3.49 0.31 -12.31
N ILE A 185 2.35 -0.33 -12.03
CA ILE A 185 2.22 -1.18 -10.83
C ILE A 185 3.16 -2.35 -11.08
N PRO A 186 4.16 -2.57 -10.19
CA PRO A 186 5.15 -3.59 -10.44
C PRO A 186 4.47 -4.96 -10.56
N GLU A 187 4.54 -5.57 -11.72
CA GLU A 187 4.14 -6.97 -11.94
C GLU A 187 5.27 -7.90 -11.49
N LEU A 188 4.90 -9.10 -11.07
CA LEU A 188 5.84 -10.15 -10.69
C LEU A 188 6.37 -10.90 -11.89
#